data_c02ce1707664748e53ed876882580f40
#
_entry.id   c02ce1707664748e53ed876882580f40
#
_cell.length_a   1.000
_cell.length_b   1.000
_cell.length_c   1.000
_cell.angle_alpha   90.00
_cell.angle_beta   90.00
_cell.angle_gamma   90.00
#
_symmetry.space_group_name_H-M   'P 1'
#
loop_
_entity.id
_entity.type
_entity.pdbx_description
1 polymer ?
#
loop_
_entity_poly.entity_id
_entity_poly.type
_entity_poly.pdbx_seq_one_letter_code
_entity_poly.pdbx_strand_id
1 'polypeptide(L)'
;MQHLRFLHYIDAVARCGSIRAAAEKLHVASSAVNRRVQDVEAELGTPIFERLPRGVRLTAAGELFLGYARRRQADLDQVRSQIEDLGGVRRGQVTLAASQALAPAFLPQAIHEFQTLRPGIAFDVKVLDRERAACAITDFEADLGLIFNPPDLRGLTVLAQARQRTCAMVAPDHPLAGRASMRLKDCLAYPMALPDSSLSGRSVLEDLFEQSSAQPHPPLVSNSYEMMRGYAREAGGVSFQIEIGAGPSAGAVAIPIDERRLPTGRLVLVALRDRVLPVAAAAFAEFVGARLKEANQDGE
;
A
#
# COMPACT_ATOMS: atom_id res chain seq x y z
N MET A 1 -31.47 7.71 -4.85
CA MET A 1 -30.15 7.55 -4.23
C MET A 1 -29.96 8.33 -2.92
N GLN A 2 -30.96 9.06 -2.44
CA GLN A 2 -30.85 9.77 -1.14
C GLN A 2 -30.71 8.83 0.06
N HIS A 3 -31.30 7.64 0.02
CA HIS A 3 -31.25 6.60 1.06
C HIS A 3 -29.87 5.93 1.20
N LEU A 4 -28.93 6.12 0.27
CA LEU A 4 -27.56 5.63 0.43
C LEU A 4 -26.61 6.66 1.07
N ARG A 5 -27.04 7.91 1.25
CA ARG A 5 -26.22 8.94 1.90
C ARG A 5 -25.93 8.65 3.36
N PHE A 6 -26.82 7.94 4.06
CA PHE A 6 -26.60 7.60 5.46
C PHE A 6 -25.40 6.63 5.64
N LEU A 7 -25.16 5.73 4.69
CA LEU A 7 -24.02 4.83 4.72
C LEU A 7 -22.70 5.63 4.74
N HIS A 8 -22.65 6.71 3.97
CA HIS A 8 -21.49 7.60 3.94
C HIS A 8 -21.26 8.34 5.26
N TYR A 9 -22.35 8.71 5.97
CA TYR A 9 -22.21 9.32 7.30
C TYR A 9 -21.63 8.34 8.33
N ILE A 10 -22.08 7.09 8.31
CA ILE A 10 -21.59 6.05 9.24
C ILE A 10 -20.09 5.79 9.00
N ASP A 11 -19.68 5.61 7.74
CA ASP A 11 -18.28 5.42 7.41
C ASP A 11 -17.42 6.64 7.82
N ALA A 12 -17.89 7.85 7.57
CA ALA A 12 -17.18 9.06 7.98
C ALA A 12 -17.02 9.16 9.51
N VAL A 13 -18.06 8.81 10.29
CA VAL A 13 -17.98 8.80 11.76
C VAL A 13 -16.99 7.74 12.23
N ALA A 14 -17.01 6.54 11.65
CA ALA A 14 -16.08 5.47 11.98
C ALA A 14 -14.62 5.87 11.71
N ARG A 15 -14.35 6.48 10.54
CA ARG A 15 -13.00 6.98 10.19
C ARG A 15 -12.51 8.12 11.07
N CYS A 16 -13.40 9.04 11.45
CA CYS A 16 -13.02 10.21 12.24
C CYS A 16 -13.00 9.94 13.75
N GLY A 17 -13.59 8.82 14.22
CA GLY A 17 -13.76 8.53 15.65
C GLY A 17 -14.61 9.58 16.40
N SER A 18 -15.30 10.48 15.67
CA SER A 18 -16.05 11.60 16.25
C SER A 18 -17.13 12.08 15.28
N ILE A 19 -18.36 12.21 15.79
CA ILE A 19 -19.50 12.76 15.03
C ILE A 19 -19.22 14.20 14.58
N ARG A 20 -18.59 15.01 15.45
CA ARG A 20 -18.24 16.39 15.13
C ARG A 20 -17.20 16.47 14.02
N ALA A 21 -16.11 15.73 14.12
CA ALA A 21 -15.06 15.71 13.09
C ALA A 21 -15.58 15.17 11.75
N ALA A 22 -16.47 14.16 11.79
CA ALA A 22 -17.13 13.67 10.59
C ALA A 22 -18.03 14.73 9.93
N ALA A 23 -18.79 15.47 10.73
CA ALA A 23 -19.66 16.56 10.25
C ALA A 23 -18.86 17.70 9.61
N GLU A 24 -17.73 18.09 10.21
CA GLU A 24 -16.81 19.07 9.66
C GLU A 24 -16.25 18.61 8.31
N LYS A 25 -15.82 17.35 8.23
CA LYS A 25 -15.29 16.74 6.98
C LYS A 25 -16.35 16.63 5.87
N LEU A 26 -17.59 16.40 6.24
CA LEU A 26 -18.73 16.25 5.32
C LEU A 26 -19.42 17.60 4.99
N HIS A 27 -18.96 18.69 5.59
CA HIS A 27 -19.55 20.03 5.46
C HIS A 27 -21.05 20.06 5.79
N VAL A 28 -21.45 19.37 6.88
CA VAL A 28 -22.83 19.31 7.36
C VAL A 28 -22.90 19.61 8.86
N ALA A 29 -24.11 19.89 9.38
CA ALA A 29 -24.32 20.08 10.81
C ALA A 29 -24.12 18.77 11.58
N SER A 30 -23.44 18.82 12.75
CA SER A 30 -23.25 17.64 13.62
C SER A 30 -24.55 17.00 14.06
N SER A 31 -25.62 17.79 14.23
CA SER A 31 -26.96 17.30 14.54
C SER A 31 -27.54 16.42 13.42
N ALA A 32 -27.25 16.75 12.15
CA ALA A 32 -27.69 15.96 11.01
C ALA A 32 -26.99 14.59 10.97
N VAL A 33 -25.68 14.55 11.20
CA VAL A 33 -24.92 13.29 11.29
C VAL A 33 -25.40 12.45 12.48
N ASN A 34 -25.53 13.06 13.67
CA ASN A 34 -26.00 12.35 14.87
C ASN A 34 -27.41 11.75 14.66
N ARG A 35 -28.33 12.51 14.06
CA ARG A 35 -29.67 12.02 13.75
C ARG A 35 -29.62 10.79 12.82
N ARG A 36 -28.76 10.79 11.79
CA ARG A 36 -28.63 9.65 10.88
C ARG A 36 -28.05 8.42 11.56
N VAL A 37 -27.09 8.61 12.47
CA VAL A 37 -26.60 7.50 13.31
C VAL A 37 -27.74 6.92 14.14
N GLN A 38 -28.52 7.78 14.82
CA GLN A 38 -29.66 7.34 15.65
C GLN A 38 -30.77 6.66 14.82
N ASP A 39 -31.08 7.16 13.62
CA ASP A 39 -32.07 6.55 12.73
C ASP A 39 -31.65 5.09 12.39
N VAL A 40 -30.37 4.86 12.09
CA VAL A 40 -29.83 3.52 11.79
C VAL A 40 -29.83 2.63 13.03
N GLU A 41 -29.41 3.15 14.19
CA GLU A 41 -29.41 2.40 15.46
C GLU A 41 -30.84 1.99 15.87
N ALA A 42 -31.82 2.87 15.65
CA ALA A 42 -33.23 2.59 15.91
C ALA A 42 -33.79 1.50 14.97
N GLU A 43 -33.42 1.54 13.68
CA GLU A 43 -33.81 0.53 12.69
C GLU A 43 -33.21 -0.84 12.99
N LEU A 44 -31.96 -0.87 13.43
CA LEU A 44 -31.24 -2.10 13.79
C LEU A 44 -31.63 -2.62 15.19
N GLY A 45 -32.24 -1.80 16.03
CA GLY A 45 -32.55 -2.12 17.43
C GLY A 45 -31.32 -2.26 18.34
N THR A 46 -30.15 -1.79 17.88
CA THR A 46 -28.90 -1.90 18.65
C THR A 46 -27.95 -0.75 18.31
N PRO A 47 -27.15 -0.24 19.28
CA PRO A 47 -26.18 0.79 19.00
C PRO A 47 -25.05 0.27 18.10
N ILE A 48 -24.68 1.06 17.09
CA ILE A 48 -23.53 0.82 16.21
C ILE A 48 -22.28 1.56 16.68
N PHE A 49 -22.45 2.61 17.50
CA PHE A 49 -21.36 3.31 18.15
C PHE A 49 -21.51 3.32 19.68
N GLU A 50 -20.42 3.05 20.36
CA GLU A 50 -20.26 3.29 21.78
C GLU A 50 -19.74 4.73 21.98
N ARG A 51 -20.39 5.49 22.85
CA ARG A 51 -19.96 6.86 23.21
C ARG A 51 -18.85 6.80 24.23
N LEU A 52 -17.74 7.46 23.93
CA LEU A 52 -16.60 7.61 24.81
C LEU A 52 -16.48 9.07 25.29
N PRO A 53 -15.74 9.35 26.38
CA PRO A 53 -15.48 10.72 26.82
C PRO A 53 -14.82 11.60 25.73
N ARG A 54 -14.11 10.98 24.80
CA ARG A 54 -13.46 11.66 23.66
C ARG A 54 -13.81 10.96 22.36
N GLY A 55 -15.08 11.10 21.90
CA GLY A 55 -15.51 10.60 20.61
C GLY A 55 -16.38 9.36 20.65
N VAL A 56 -16.27 8.52 19.64
CA VAL A 56 -17.06 7.30 19.48
C VAL A 56 -16.17 6.14 19.01
N ARG A 57 -16.58 4.91 19.37
CA ARG A 57 -15.95 3.66 18.91
C ARG A 57 -17.06 2.75 18.35
N LEU A 58 -16.75 1.93 17.36
CA LEU A 58 -17.68 0.92 16.83
C LEU A 58 -17.95 -0.15 17.90
N THR A 59 -19.21 -0.60 17.95
CA THR A 59 -19.61 -1.83 18.63
C THR A 59 -19.40 -3.02 17.68
N ALA A 60 -19.54 -4.25 18.16
CA ALA A 60 -19.53 -5.44 17.30
C ALA A 60 -20.63 -5.37 16.20
N ALA A 61 -21.81 -4.86 16.54
CA ALA A 61 -22.88 -4.61 15.57
C ALA A 61 -22.48 -3.51 14.57
N GLY A 62 -21.77 -2.48 15.06
CA GLY A 62 -21.23 -1.39 14.25
C GLY A 62 -20.19 -1.87 13.22
N GLU A 63 -19.30 -2.77 13.60
CA GLU A 63 -18.32 -3.37 12.67
C GLU A 63 -19.02 -4.15 11.54
N LEU A 64 -20.00 -4.96 11.87
CA LEU A 64 -20.80 -5.71 10.87
C LEU A 64 -21.55 -4.75 9.92
N PHE A 65 -22.18 -3.72 10.49
CA PHE A 65 -22.92 -2.74 9.70
C PHE A 65 -21.98 -1.89 8.83
N LEU A 66 -20.82 -1.49 9.32
CA LEU A 66 -19.83 -0.74 8.56
C LEU A 66 -19.31 -1.56 7.37
N GLY A 67 -19.03 -2.85 7.56
CA GLY A 67 -18.67 -3.75 6.47
C GLY A 67 -19.75 -3.82 5.38
N TYR A 68 -21.02 -3.89 5.77
CA TYR A 68 -22.14 -3.81 4.83
C TYR A 68 -22.19 -2.44 4.11
N ALA A 69 -22.07 -1.35 4.86
CA ALA A 69 -22.12 0.01 4.32
C ALA A 69 -21.03 0.25 3.25
N ARG A 70 -19.81 -0.13 3.55
CA ARG A 70 -18.66 -0.01 2.64
C ARG A 70 -18.84 -0.84 1.37
N ARG A 71 -19.34 -2.08 1.52
CA ARG A 71 -19.64 -2.94 0.37
C ARG A 71 -20.68 -2.30 -0.55
N ARG A 72 -21.78 -1.79 0.00
CA ARG A 72 -22.83 -1.13 -0.79
C ARG A 72 -22.36 0.14 -1.49
N GLN A 73 -21.46 0.89 -0.84
CA GLN A 73 -20.85 2.06 -1.47
C GLN A 73 -19.96 1.64 -2.64
N ALA A 74 -19.13 0.63 -2.46
CA ALA A 74 -18.26 0.11 -3.50
C ALA A 74 -19.03 -0.46 -4.70
N ASP A 75 -20.15 -1.18 -4.45
CA ASP A 75 -21.05 -1.68 -5.50
C ASP A 75 -21.63 -0.52 -6.33
N LEU A 76 -22.03 0.58 -5.65
CA LEU A 76 -22.56 1.77 -6.34
C LEU A 76 -21.49 2.47 -7.17
N ASP A 77 -20.29 2.62 -6.64
CA ASP A 77 -19.18 3.27 -7.34
C ASP A 77 -18.75 2.45 -8.57
N GLN A 78 -18.83 1.12 -8.49
CA GLN A 78 -18.64 0.23 -9.63
C GLN A 78 -19.70 0.46 -10.73
N VAL A 79 -20.98 0.51 -10.35
CA VAL A 79 -22.08 0.77 -11.33
C VAL A 79 -21.90 2.14 -11.98
N ARG A 80 -21.50 3.17 -11.22
CA ARG A 80 -21.20 4.50 -11.78
C ARG A 80 -20.07 4.46 -12.79
N SER A 81 -18.97 3.78 -12.45
CA SER A 81 -17.83 3.59 -13.36
C SER A 81 -18.25 2.91 -14.66
N GLN A 82 -19.10 1.88 -14.61
CA GLN A 82 -19.63 1.21 -15.79
C GLN A 82 -20.52 2.13 -16.65
N ILE A 83 -21.37 2.94 -16.02
CA ILE A 83 -22.23 3.91 -16.73
C ILE A 83 -21.37 4.98 -17.42
N GLU A 84 -20.34 5.48 -16.76
CA GLU A 84 -19.41 6.46 -17.32
C GLU A 84 -18.65 5.89 -18.53
N ASP A 85 -18.24 4.62 -18.45
CA ASP A 85 -17.58 3.92 -19.57
C ASP A 85 -18.51 3.75 -20.79
N LEU A 86 -19.80 3.41 -20.57
CA LEU A 86 -20.80 3.37 -21.62
C LEU A 86 -21.00 4.72 -22.33
N GLY A 87 -20.82 5.83 -21.59
CA GLY A 87 -20.87 7.19 -22.13
C GLY A 87 -19.63 7.59 -22.94
N GLY A 88 -18.65 6.71 -23.11
CA GLY A 88 -17.37 7.01 -23.80
C GLY A 88 -16.47 7.96 -23.01
N VAL A 89 -16.82 8.31 -21.80
CA VAL A 89 -16.03 9.17 -20.93
C VAL A 89 -14.97 8.30 -20.25
N ARG A 90 -13.78 8.22 -20.86
CA ARG A 90 -12.61 7.49 -20.33
C ARG A 90 -12.04 8.21 -19.09
N ARG A 91 -12.86 8.40 -18.09
CA ARG A 91 -12.51 8.99 -16.79
C ARG A 91 -12.73 7.96 -15.71
N GLY A 92 -11.97 8.05 -14.64
CA GLY A 92 -12.11 7.15 -13.50
C GLY A 92 -11.09 7.44 -12.43
N GLN A 93 -11.26 6.78 -11.30
CA GLN A 93 -10.31 6.82 -10.20
C GLN A 93 -9.89 5.41 -9.86
N VAL A 94 -8.61 5.25 -9.57
CA VAL A 94 -8.02 4.03 -9.00
C VAL A 94 -7.57 4.33 -7.59
N THR A 95 -8.09 3.60 -6.61
CA THR A 95 -7.63 3.67 -5.24
C THR A 95 -6.66 2.52 -4.97
N LEU A 96 -5.43 2.83 -4.56
CA LEU A 96 -4.34 1.88 -4.42
C LEU A 96 -3.75 1.91 -3.01
N ALA A 97 -3.65 0.77 -2.35
CA ALA A 97 -2.85 0.58 -1.15
C ALA A 97 -1.53 -0.08 -1.53
N ALA A 98 -0.41 0.51 -1.15
CA ALA A 98 0.90 0.03 -1.60
C ALA A 98 1.94 0.02 -0.49
N SER A 99 2.83 -0.99 -0.53
CA SER A 99 4.00 -1.03 0.33
C SER A 99 4.96 0.12 0.02
N GLN A 100 5.56 0.69 1.07
CA GLN A 100 6.45 1.85 0.97
C GLN A 100 7.66 1.60 0.05
N ALA A 101 8.11 0.35 -0.06
CA ALA A 101 9.22 -0.03 -0.94
C ALA A 101 9.00 0.35 -2.42
N LEU A 102 7.76 0.52 -2.85
CA LEU A 102 7.40 0.79 -4.25
C LEU A 102 7.24 2.29 -4.56
N ALA A 103 7.09 3.10 -3.52
CA ALA A 103 6.80 4.53 -3.65
C ALA A 103 7.92 5.35 -4.32
N PRO A 104 9.22 5.05 -4.11
CA PRO A 104 10.29 5.87 -4.67
C PRO A 104 10.47 5.76 -6.18
N ALA A 105 10.16 4.63 -6.79
CA ALA A 105 10.47 4.38 -8.21
C ALA A 105 9.31 3.75 -8.97
N PHE A 106 8.93 2.53 -8.64
CA PHE A 106 7.99 1.73 -9.44
C PHE A 106 6.61 2.37 -9.59
N LEU A 107 6.00 2.80 -8.50
CA LEU A 107 4.64 3.35 -8.53
C LEU A 107 4.54 4.65 -9.33
N PRO A 108 5.38 5.67 -9.11
CA PRO A 108 5.33 6.91 -9.89
C PRO A 108 5.49 6.64 -11.39
N GLN A 109 6.41 5.75 -11.77
CA GLN A 109 6.63 5.39 -13.16
C GLN A 109 5.42 4.66 -13.75
N ALA A 110 4.92 3.62 -13.09
CA ALA A 110 3.78 2.84 -13.56
C ALA A 110 2.52 3.69 -13.72
N ILE A 111 2.27 4.59 -12.76
CA ILE A 111 1.13 5.52 -12.80
C ILE A 111 1.28 6.51 -13.95
N HIS A 112 2.45 7.13 -14.11
CA HIS A 112 2.71 8.10 -15.19
C HIS A 112 2.54 7.46 -16.58
N GLU A 113 3.09 6.30 -16.80
CA GLU A 113 2.96 5.59 -18.08
C GLU A 113 1.52 5.17 -18.35
N PHE A 114 0.80 4.66 -17.33
CA PHE A 114 -0.60 4.34 -17.48
C PHE A 114 -1.45 5.58 -17.80
N GLN A 115 -1.18 6.73 -17.16
CA GLN A 115 -1.85 7.99 -17.45
C GLN A 115 -1.52 8.53 -18.84
N THR A 116 -0.33 8.26 -19.37
CA THR A 116 0.01 8.59 -20.76
C THR A 116 -0.89 7.83 -21.73
N LEU A 117 -1.20 6.57 -21.43
CA LEU A 117 -2.12 5.75 -22.23
C LEU A 117 -3.60 6.09 -21.97
N ARG A 118 -3.94 6.57 -20.78
CA ARG A 118 -5.31 6.85 -20.30
C ARG A 118 -5.36 8.15 -19.48
N PRO A 119 -5.29 9.33 -20.14
CA PRO A 119 -5.12 10.64 -19.45
C PRO A 119 -6.25 11.02 -18.50
N GLY A 120 -7.43 10.40 -18.65
CA GLY A 120 -8.61 10.74 -17.82
C GLY A 120 -8.66 10.00 -16.48
N ILE A 121 -7.66 9.15 -16.14
CA ILE A 121 -7.68 8.36 -14.92
C ILE A 121 -6.86 9.03 -13.82
N ALA A 122 -7.51 9.27 -12.68
CA ALA A 122 -6.89 9.78 -11.45
C ALA A 122 -6.51 8.61 -10.52
N PHE A 123 -5.52 8.86 -9.65
CA PHE A 123 -5.06 7.90 -8.65
C PHE A 123 -5.15 8.50 -7.26
N ASP A 124 -5.63 7.69 -6.30
CA ASP A 124 -5.49 7.93 -4.86
C ASP A 124 -4.63 6.79 -4.28
N VAL A 125 -3.41 7.12 -3.87
CA VAL A 125 -2.42 6.13 -3.44
C VAL A 125 -2.13 6.30 -1.96
N LYS A 126 -2.40 5.24 -1.20
CA LYS A 126 -2.05 5.15 0.22
C LYS A 126 -0.81 4.27 0.37
N VAL A 127 0.28 4.87 0.82
CA VAL A 127 1.52 4.14 1.15
C VAL A 127 1.42 3.68 2.60
N LEU A 128 1.40 2.37 2.82
CA LEU A 128 1.07 1.75 4.09
C LEU A 128 2.05 0.61 4.42
N ASP A 129 2.07 0.18 5.70
CA ASP A 129 2.64 -1.11 6.06
C ASP A 129 1.82 -2.26 5.46
N ARG A 130 2.39 -3.47 5.45
CA ARG A 130 1.79 -4.62 4.76
C ARG A 130 0.45 -5.07 5.36
N GLU A 131 0.31 -4.99 6.69
CA GLU A 131 -0.92 -5.35 7.41
C GLU A 131 -2.04 -4.36 7.07
N ARG A 132 -1.74 -3.07 7.18
CA ARG A 132 -2.69 -2.00 6.88
C ARG A 132 -3.04 -1.93 5.40
N ALA A 133 -2.08 -2.25 4.50
CA ALA A 133 -2.35 -2.33 3.07
C ALA A 133 -3.33 -3.47 2.75
N ALA A 134 -3.17 -4.64 3.37
CA ALA A 134 -4.13 -5.74 3.23
C ALA A 134 -5.51 -5.40 3.80
N CYS A 135 -5.56 -4.79 5.00
CA CYS A 135 -6.81 -4.31 5.60
C CYS A 135 -7.51 -3.27 4.73
N ALA A 136 -6.78 -2.34 4.11
CA ALA A 136 -7.39 -1.32 3.25
C ALA A 136 -8.19 -1.92 2.08
N ILE A 137 -7.81 -3.10 1.59
CA ILE A 137 -8.57 -3.81 0.55
C ILE A 137 -9.81 -4.47 1.14
N THR A 138 -9.68 -5.19 2.26
CA THR A 138 -10.81 -5.88 2.91
C THR A 138 -11.84 -4.90 3.45
N ASP A 139 -11.40 -3.70 3.82
CA ASP A 139 -12.22 -2.61 4.33
C ASP A 139 -12.78 -1.70 3.23
N PHE A 140 -12.62 -2.04 1.96
CA PHE A 140 -13.06 -1.25 0.81
C PHE A 140 -12.47 0.17 0.77
N GLU A 141 -11.31 0.39 1.37
CA GLU A 141 -10.59 1.66 1.33
C GLU A 141 -9.68 1.82 0.12
N ALA A 142 -9.35 0.69 -0.54
CA ALA A 142 -8.65 0.66 -1.80
C ALA A 142 -9.21 -0.44 -2.70
N ASP A 143 -9.11 -0.25 -4.01
CA ASP A 143 -9.55 -1.22 -5.01
C ASP A 143 -8.48 -2.29 -5.23
N LEU A 144 -7.22 -1.87 -5.20
CA LEU A 144 -6.05 -2.70 -5.46
C LEU A 144 -5.02 -2.57 -4.34
N GLY A 145 -4.33 -3.66 -4.05
CA GLY A 145 -3.17 -3.71 -3.18
C GLY A 145 -1.92 -4.14 -3.93
N LEU A 146 -0.83 -3.39 -3.79
CA LEU A 146 0.48 -3.81 -4.27
C LEU A 146 1.41 -3.96 -3.06
N ILE A 147 1.51 -5.20 -2.57
CA ILE A 147 2.01 -5.49 -1.23
C ILE A 147 3.23 -6.41 -1.29
N PHE A 148 4.31 -5.99 -0.65
CA PHE A 148 5.50 -6.81 -0.50
C PHE A 148 5.40 -7.67 0.77
N ASN A 149 5.57 -8.99 0.62
CA ASN A 149 5.46 -10.00 1.67
C ASN A 149 4.20 -9.82 2.55
N PRO A 150 2.98 -9.90 1.98
CA PRO A 150 1.76 -9.77 2.76
C PRO A 150 1.70 -10.85 3.85
N PRO A 151 1.20 -10.51 5.06
CA PRO A 151 1.14 -11.45 6.17
C PRO A 151 0.07 -12.52 5.95
N ASP A 152 -1.04 -12.14 5.35
CA ASP A 152 -2.20 -12.98 5.09
C ASP A 152 -2.93 -12.51 3.83
N LEU A 153 -3.43 -13.46 3.06
CA LEU A 153 -4.20 -13.23 1.84
C LEU A 153 -5.66 -13.70 1.96
N ARG A 154 -6.13 -13.99 3.19
CA ARG A 154 -7.53 -14.36 3.40
C ARG A 154 -8.46 -13.24 2.94
N GLY A 155 -9.47 -13.59 2.17
CA GLY A 155 -10.40 -12.61 1.58
C GLY A 155 -9.84 -11.84 0.38
N LEU A 156 -8.59 -12.07 -0.03
CA LEU A 156 -7.96 -11.44 -1.18
C LEU A 156 -7.77 -12.44 -2.33
N THR A 157 -7.77 -11.92 -3.55
CA THR A 157 -7.39 -12.65 -4.76
C THR A 157 -6.08 -12.07 -5.28
N VAL A 158 -5.09 -12.93 -5.51
CA VAL A 158 -3.83 -12.54 -6.16
C VAL A 158 -4.05 -12.46 -7.65
N LEU A 159 -3.89 -11.27 -8.23
CA LEU A 159 -4.02 -10.99 -9.66
C LEU A 159 -2.71 -11.19 -10.40
N ALA A 160 -1.60 -10.84 -9.76
CA ALA A 160 -0.24 -11.04 -10.26
C ALA A 160 0.75 -11.08 -9.11
N GLN A 161 1.94 -11.64 -9.36
CA GLN A 161 3.02 -11.65 -8.38
C GLN A 161 4.38 -11.66 -9.06
N ALA A 162 5.39 -11.14 -8.36
CA ALA A 162 6.78 -11.18 -8.75
C ALA A 162 7.69 -11.50 -7.56
N ARG A 163 8.72 -12.30 -7.80
CA ARG A 163 9.81 -12.47 -6.82
C ARG A 163 10.68 -11.23 -6.82
N GLN A 164 11.14 -10.82 -5.66
CA GLN A 164 11.99 -9.65 -5.49
C GLN A 164 13.24 -10.00 -4.71
N ARG A 165 14.39 -9.63 -5.25
CA ARG A 165 15.67 -9.71 -4.57
C ARG A 165 15.93 -8.43 -3.77
N THR A 166 16.82 -8.52 -2.80
CA THR A 166 17.31 -7.35 -2.07
C THR A 166 18.52 -6.78 -2.77
N CYS A 167 18.54 -5.45 -2.93
CA CYS A 167 19.67 -4.68 -3.40
C CYS A 167 20.23 -3.81 -2.28
N ALA A 168 21.56 -3.66 -2.26
CA ALA A 168 22.20 -2.59 -1.52
C ALA A 168 22.11 -1.29 -2.32
N MET A 169 21.77 -0.21 -1.64
CA MET A 169 21.65 1.13 -2.21
C MET A 169 22.80 1.98 -1.69
N VAL A 170 23.60 2.51 -2.59
CA VAL A 170 24.78 3.34 -2.28
C VAL A 170 24.76 4.62 -3.09
N ALA A 171 25.53 5.64 -2.67
CA ALA A 171 25.74 6.85 -3.46
C ALA A 171 26.52 6.53 -4.76
N PRO A 172 26.39 7.32 -5.85
CA PRO A 172 27.09 7.07 -7.10
C PRO A 172 28.61 7.12 -7.00
N ASP A 173 29.13 7.88 -6.04
CA ASP A 173 30.56 8.03 -5.74
C ASP A 173 31.08 7.05 -4.67
N HIS A 174 30.20 6.16 -4.17
CA HIS A 174 30.57 5.18 -3.16
C HIS A 174 31.54 4.12 -3.72
N PRO A 175 32.53 3.65 -2.94
CA PRO A 175 33.51 2.66 -3.40
C PRO A 175 32.94 1.36 -3.97
N LEU A 176 31.70 1.02 -3.59
CA LEU A 176 30.98 -0.16 -4.07
C LEU A 176 30.15 0.09 -5.34
N ALA A 177 29.93 1.34 -5.75
CA ALA A 177 28.98 1.69 -6.82
C ALA A 177 29.26 1.05 -8.20
N GLY A 178 30.52 0.71 -8.47
CA GLY A 178 30.94 0.05 -9.72
C GLY A 178 30.78 -1.47 -9.75
N ARG A 179 30.27 -2.10 -8.71
CA ARG A 179 30.11 -3.56 -8.65
C ARG A 179 28.82 -4.03 -9.32
N ALA A 180 28.91 -5.12 -10.09
CA ALA A 180 27.75 -5.76 -10.70
C ALA A 180 26.86 -6.49 -9.65
N SER A 181 27.49 -7.04 -8.60
CA SER A 181 26.83 -7.63 -7.42
C SER A 181 27.77 -7.57 -6.21
N MET A 182 27.25 -7.81 -5.01
CA MET A 182 28.04 -7.86 -3.79
C MET A 182 27.48 -8.87 -2.80
N ARG A 183 28.31 -9.28 -1.85
CA ARG A 183 27.87 -10.07 -0.69
C ARG A 183 27.50 -9.15 0.46
N LEU A 184 26.60 -9.62 1.32
CA LEU A 184 26.17 -8.87 2.49
C LEU A 184 27.34 -8.47 3.41
N LYS A 185 28.36 -9.35 3.53
CA LYS A 185 29.59 -9.07 4.29
C LYS A 185 30.36 -7.83 3.80
N ASP A 186 30.27 -7.52 2.51
CA ASP A 186 30.95 -6.36 1.95
C ASP A 186 30.30 -5.05 2.43
N CYS A 187 29.01 -5.10 2.82
CA CYS A 187 28.28 -3.98 3.39
C CYS A 187 28.69 -3.68 4.84
N LEU A 188 29.18 -4.69 5.60
CA LEU A 188 29.52 -4.53 7.02
C LEU A 188 30.68 -3.54 7.28
N ALA A 189 31.48 -3.26 6.27
CA ALA A 189 32.59 -2.29 6.37
C ALA A 189 32.12 -0.83 6.37
N TYR A 190 30.82 -0.58 6.14
CA TYR A 190 30.23 0.75 5.97
C TYR A 190 29.08 0.98 6.96
N PRO A 191 28.77 2.25 7.31
CA PRO A 191 27.59 2.56 8.07
C PRO A 191 26.33 2.06 7.37
N MET A 192 25.46 1.32 8.08
CA MET A 192 24.24 0.76 7.50
C MET A 192 23.00 1.45 8.03
N ALA A 193 22.07 1.76 7.13
CA ALA A 193 20.71 2.16 7.48
C ALA A 193 19.76 1.00 7.20
N LEU A 194 19.08 0.50 8.23
CA LEU A 194 18.20 -0.66 8.14
C LEU A 194 16.72 -0.30 8.36
N PRO A 195 15.80 -1.01 7.68
CA PRO A 195 14.38 -0.88 7.95
C PRO A 195 14.04 -1.38 9.37
N ASP A 196 13.04 -0.77 9.99
CA ASP A 196 12.47 -1.29 11.23
C ASP A 196 11.52 -2.47 10.96
N SER A 197 10.96 -3.04 12.03
CA SER A 197 10.08 -4.22 11.95
C SER A 197 8.73 -3.97 11.25
N SER A 198 8.31 -2.71 11.07
CA SER A 198 7.08 -2.37 10.35
C SER A 198 7.23 -2.52 8.83
N LEU A 199 8.46 -2.51 8.32
CA LEU A 199 8.74 -2.69 6.91
C LEU A 199 9.03 -4.16 6.56
N SER A 200 8.34 -4.69 5.56
CA SER A 200 8.47 -6.10 5.13
C SER A 200 9.88 -6.48 4.68
N GLY A 201 10.69 -5.50 4.25
CA GLY A 201 12.10 -5.72 3.90
C GLY A 201 12.98 -6.11 5.08
N ARG A 202 12.55 -5.82 6.32
CA ARG A 202 13.30 -6.14 7.53
C ARG A 202 13.49 -7.64 7.71
N SER A 203 12.43 -8.43 7.61
CA SER A 203 12.50 -9.88 7.78
C SER A 203 13.41 -10.54 6.74
N VAL A 204 13.38 -10.08 5.49
CA VAL A 204 14.28 -10.58 4.42
C VAL A 204 15.74 -10.30 4.76
N LEU A 205 16.04 -9.11 5.31
CA LEU A 205 17.40 -8.76 5.73
C LEU A 205 17.83 -9.55 6.97
N GLU A 206 16.97 -9.79 7.93
CA GLU A 206 17.25 -10.62 9.10
C GLU A 206 17.65 -12.04 8.69
N ASP A 207 16.86 -12.67 7.81
CA ASP A 207 17.18 -13.98 7.24
C ASP A 207 18.56 -13.97 6.54
N LEU A 208 18.88 -12.89 5.81
CA LEU A 208 20.20 -12.73 5.15
C LEU A 208 21.33 -12.61 6.17
N PHE A 209 21.16 -11.79 7.20
CA PHE A 209 22.18 -11.60 8.24
C PHE A 209 22.40 -12.89 9.03
N GLU A 210 21.35 -13.63 9.39
CA GLU A 210 21.45 -14.92 10.06
C GLU A 210 22.20 -15.94 9.22
N GLN A 211 21.89 -16.07 7.94
CA GLN A 211 22.53 -17.01 7.03
C GLN A 211 24.02 -16.67 6.78
N SER A 212 24.36 -15.40 6.77
CA SER A 212 25.75 -14.94 6.58
C SER A 212 26.57 -14.90 7.87
N SER A 213 25.96 -15.26 9.03
CA SER A 213 26.55 -15.09 10.38
C SER A 213 27.03 -13.66 10.65
N ALA A 214 26.46 -12.69 9.95
CA ALA A 214 26.77 -11.28 10.10
C ALA A 214 25.90 -10.64 11.18
N GLN A 215 26.51 -9.88 12.09
CA GLN A 215 25.79 -9.13 13.11
C GLN A 215 25.91 -7.63 12.82
N PRO A 216 24.89 -7.04 12.14
CA PRO A 216 24.92 -5.61 11.87
C PRO A 216 24.68 -4.80 13.15
N HIS A 217 25.42 -3.70 13.28
CA HIS A 217 25.16 -2.68 14.29
C HIS A 217 24.80 -1.38 13.57
N PRO A 218 23.53 -1.27 13.10
CA PRO A 218 23.12 -0.14 12.27
C PRO A 218 23.08 1.15 13.09
N PRO A 219 23.77 2.22 12.68
CA PRO A 219 23.65 3.52 13.31
C PRO A 219 22.29 4.20 13.04
N LEU A 220 21.54 3.73 12.03
CA LEU A 220 20.18 4.19 11.74
C LEU A 220 19.23 3.03 11.50
N VAL A 221 18.08 3.06 12.19
CA VAL A 221 16.93 2.21 11.91
C VAL A 221 15.73 3.12 11.65
N SER A 222 14.99 2.89 10.56
CA SER A 222 13.87 3.76 10.17
C SER A 222 12.77 2.98 9.47
N ASN A 223 11.54 3.49 9.57
CA ASN A 223 10.41 3.05 8.76
C ASN A 223 10.28 3.81 7.42
N SER A 224 11.27 4.57 7.02
CA SER A 224 11.29 5.34 5.77
C SER A 224 12.47 4.96 4.89
N TYR A 225 12.21 4.37 3.73
CA TYR A 225 13.25 4.07 2.75
C TYR A 225 13.97 5.33 2.26
N GLU A 226 13.25 6.44 2.13
CA GLU A 226 13.85 7.72 1.74
C GLU A 226 14.82 8.25 2.79
N MET A 227 14.45 8.17 4.08
CA MET A 227 15.31 8.55 5.18
C MET A 227 16.58 7.69 5.23
N MET A 228 16.44 6.38 5.08
CA MET A 228 17.56 5.44 5.08
C MET A 228 18.52 5.71 3.91
N ARG A 229 17.98 5.94 2.71
CA ARG A 229 18.77 6.27 1.52
C ARG A 229 19.50 7.60 1.67
N GLY A 230 18.80 8.62 2.17
CA GLY A 230 19.40 9.93 2.43
C GLY A 230 20.55 9.84 3.43
N TYR A 231 20.34 9.13 4.55
CA TYR A 231 21.39 8.90 5.55
C TYR A 231 22.60 8.14 4.96
N ALA A 232 22.36 7.06 4.21
CA ALA A 232 23.44 6.28 3.60
C ALA A 232 24.29 7.13 2.66
N ARG A 233 23.67 8.03 1.89
CA ARG A 233 24.40 8.96 1.01
C ARG A 233 25.27 9.92 1.82
N GLU A 234 24.75 10.56 2.86
CA GLU A 234 25.49 11.54 3.67
C GLU A 234 26.59 10.87 4.51
N ALA A 235 26.36 9.64 4.97
CA ALA A 235 27.31 8.91 5.81
C ALA A 235 28.34 8.06 5.01
N GLY A 236 28.30 8.09 3.67
CA GLY A 236 29.11 7.18 2.85
C GLY A 236 28.81 5.72 3.16
N GLY A 237 27.55 5.37 3.38
CA GLY A 237 27.11 4.08 3.87
C GLY A 237 26.20 3.34 2.88
N VAL A 238 25.49 2.33 3.42
CA VAL A 238 24.65 1.42 2.66
C VAL A 238 23.25 1.40 3.26
N SER A 239 22.22 1.48 2.42
CA SER A 239 20.84 1.12 2.76
C SER A 239 20.38 -0.04 1.88
N PHE A 240 19.19 -0.56 2.13
CA PHE A 240 18.68 -1.73 1.41
C PHE A 240 17.29 -1.47 0.85
N GLN A 241 17.01 -2.03 -0.33
CA GLN A 241 15.73 -1.91 -1.02
C GLN A 241 15.46 -3.19 -1.83
N ILE A 242 14.21 -3.47 -2.13
CA ILE A 242 13.87 -4.51 -3.11
C ILE A 242 14.13 -4.00 -4.54
N GLU A 243 14.48 -4.91 -5.44
CA GLU A 243 14.94 -4.60 -6.80
C GLU A 243 13.97 -3.68 -7.57
N ILE A 244 12.69 -3.98 -7.60
CA ILE A 244 11.68 -3.15 -8.29
C ILE A 244 11.52 -1.75 -7.66
N GLY A 245 11.81 -1.60 -6.38
CA GLY A 245 11.79 -0.32 -5.67
C GLY A 245 13.11 0.46 -5.78
N ALA A 246 14.15 -0.20 -6.27
CA ALA A 246 15.50 0.32 -6.41
C ALA A 246 15.78 0.96 -7.79
N GLY A 247 14.73 1.20 -8.60
CA GLY A 247 14.85 1.81 -9.93
C GLY A 247 15.66 3.11 -9.92
N PRO A 248 15.99 3.67 -11.08
CA PRO A 248 16.87 4.84 -11.22
C PRO A 248 16.28 6.06 -10.50
N SER A 249 16.36 6.03 -9.20
CA SER A 249 16.02 7.17 -8.36
C SER A 249 17.23 8.08 -8.32
N ALA A 250 17.02 9.36 -8.53
CA ALA A 250 18.06 10.35 -8.48
C ALA A 250 18.96 10.18 -7.24
N GLY A 251 20.24 9.91 -7.46
CA GLY A 251 21.26 9.92 -6.43
C GLY A 251 21.54 8.61 -5.70
N ALA A 252 21.17 7.44 -6.23
CA ALA A 252 21.55 6.16 -5.66
C ALA A 252 21.80 5.11 -6.75
N VAL A 253 22.74 4.19 -6.49
CA VAL A 253 23.05 3.02 -7.30
C VAL A 253 22.57 1.78 -6.55
N ALA A 254 21.78 0.96 -7.23
CA ALA A 254 21.32 -0.31 -6.72
C ALA A 254 22.28 -1.42 -7.12
N ILE A 255 22.76 -2.20 -6.16
CA ILE A 255 23.68 -3.30 -6.38
C ILE A 255 23.02 -4.57 -5.82
N PRO A 256 22.73 -5.56 -6.66
CA PRO A 256 22.14 -6.81 -6.21
C PRO A 256 22.99 -7.51 -5.14
N ILE A 257 22.36 -8.01 -4.10
CA ILE A 257 23.02 -8.89 -3.13
C ILE A 257 23.07 -10.29 -3.72
N ASP A 258 24.26 -10.87 -3.77
CA ASP A 258 24.50 -12.22 -4.28
C ASP A 258 24.96 -13.14 -3.13
N GLU A 259 24.03 -13.94 -2.63
CA GLU A 259 24.25 -14.94 -1.59
C GLU A 259 23.74 -16.32 -2.05
N ARG A 260 24.41 -17.40 -1.63
CA ARG A 260 24.09 -18.78 -2.06
C ARG A 260 22.64 -19.20 -1.79
N ARG A 261 21.98 -18.62 -0.79
CA ARG A 261 20.59 -18.87 -0.42
C ARG A 261 19.92 -17.53 -0.18
N LEU A 262 19.75 -16.77 -1.27
CA LEU A 262 19.12 -15.47 -1.17
C LEU A 262 17.65 -15.61 -0.82
N PRO A 263 17.19 -15.16 0.36
CA PRO A 263 15.78 -15.08 0.61
C PRO A 263 15.18 -14.06 -0.35
N THR A 264 14.19 -14.51 -1.13
CA THR A 264 13.44 -13.64 -2.02
C THR A 264 12.12 -13.27 -1.39
N GLY A 265 11.78 -11.99 -1.43
CA GLY A 265 10.45 -11.55 -1.06
C GLY A 265 9.47 -11.73 -2.22
N ARG A 266 8.19 -11.74 -1.90
CA ARG A 266 7.10 -11.82 -2.87
C ARG A 266 6.33 -10.52 -2.93
N LEU A 267 6.37 -9.85 -4.07
CA LEU A 267 5.50 -8.73 -4.37
C LEU A 267 4.21 -9.27 -4.99
N VAL A 268 3.06 -8.90 -4.46
CA VAL A 268 1.75 -9.33 -4.96
C VAL A 268 0.88 -8.14 -5.30
N LEU A 269 0.17 -8.25 -6.42
CA LEU A 269 -0.95 -7.40 -6.78
C LEU A 269 -2.22 -8.15 -6.36
N VAL A 270 -3.03 -7.55 -5.51
CA VAL A 270 -4.24 -8.16 -4.94
C VAL A 270 -5.46 -7.28 -5.10
N ALA A 271 -6.62 -7.91 -5.12
CA ALA A 271 -7.93 -7.27 -5.01
C ALA A 271 -8.79 -8.03 -3.99
N LEU A 272 -9.89 -7.44 -3.57
CA LEU A 272 -10.87 -8.12 -2.73
C LEU A 272 -11.48 -9.30 -3.50
N ARG A 273 -11.53 -10.48 -2.85
CA ARG A 273 -12.15 -11.67 -3.43
C ARG A 273 -13.63 -11.44 -3.73
N ASP A 274 -14.10 -11.99 -4.83
CA ASP A 274 -15.49 -11.93 -5.28
C ASP A 274 -16.03 -10.51 -5.51
N ARG A 275 -15.14 -9.50 -5.57
CA ARG A 275 -15.49 -8.14 -5.97
C ARG A 275 -15.11 -7.89 -7.42
N VAL A 276 -16.05 -7.39 -8.21
CA VAL A 276 -15.77 -6.86 -9.54
C VAL A 276 -15.11 -5.49 -9.39
N LEU A 277 -13.94 -5.32 -9.97
CA LEU A 277 -13.20 -4.06 -9.94
C LEU A 277 -13.88 -2.99 -10.79
N PRO A 278 -13.79 -1.69 -10.40
CA PRO A 278 -14.06 -0.58 -11.30
C PRO A 278 -13.23 -0.70 -12.59
N VAL A 279 -13.78 -0.25 -13.73
CA VAL A 279 -13.14 -0.39 -15.05
C VAL A 279 -11.70 0.13 -15.07
N ALA A 280 -11.47 1.31 -14.48
CA ALA A 280 -10.14 1.91 -14.38
C ALA A 280 -9.17 1.05 -13.55
N ALA A 281 -9.65 0.52 -12.41
CA ALA A 281 -8.85 -0.33 -11.54
C ALA A 281 -8.51 -1.69 -12.21
N ALA A 282 -9.46 -2.30 -12.91
CA ALA A 282 -9.22 -3.53 -13.67
C ALA A 282 -8.17 -3.32 -14.75
N ALA A 283 -8.28 -2.24 -15.53
CA ALA A 283 -7.30 -1.90 -16.58
C ALA A 283 -5.90 -1.61 -16.00
N PHE A 284 -5.81 -0.93 -14.85
CA PHE A 284 -4.53 -0.72 -14.18
C PHE A 284 -3.95 -2.02 -13.61
N ALA A 285 -4.80 -2.91 -13.11
CA ALA A 285 -4.36 -4.21 -12.61
C ALA A 285 -3.75 -5.08 -13.73
N GLU A 286 -4.35 -5.09 -14.93
CA GLU A 286 -3.79 -5.77 -16.10
C GLU A 286 -2.43 -5.17 -16.51
N PHE A 287 -2.34 -3.84 -16.54
CA PHE A 287 -1.12 -3.12 -16.89
C PHE A 287 0.03 -3.42 -15.91
N VAL A 288 -0.21 -3.33 -14.60
CA VAL A 288 0.79 -3.66 -13.58
C VAL A 288 1.10 -5.16 -13.60
N GLY A 289 0.09 -6.01 -13.79
CA GLY A 289 0.25 -7.46 -13.86
C GLY A 289 1.19 -7.91 -14.98
N ALA A 290 1.13 -7.26 -16.15
CA ALA A 290 2.07 -7.49 -17.25
C ALA A 290 3.51 -7.16 -16.84
N ARG A 291 3.73 -6.00 -16.22
CA ARG A 291 5.05 -5.57 -15.73
C ARG A 291 5.65 -6.46 -14.65
N LEU A 292 4.81 -6.97 -13.74
CA LEU A 292 5.28 -7.91 -12.73
C LEU A 292 5.69 -9.25 -13.34
N LYS A 293 5.08 -9.66 -14.45
CA LYS A 293 5.49 -10.87 -15.19
C LYS A 293 6.82 -10.68 -15.92
N GLU A 294 7.04 -9.51 -16.54
CA GLU A 294 8.31 -9.15 -17.19
C GLU A 294 9.45 -9.14 -16.15
N ALA A 295 9.24 -8.50 -15.00
CA ALA A 295 10.22 -8.47 -13.91
C ALA A 295 10.58 -9.85 -13.34
N ASN A 296 9.73 -10.87 -13.51
CA ASN A 296 10.07 -12.25 -13.13
C ASN A 296 10.98 -12.94 -14.15
N GLN A 297 10.88 -12.56 -15.44
CA GLN A 297 11.68 -13.17 -16.52
C GLN A 297 13.12 -12.65 -16.52
N ASP A 298 13.31 -11.38 -16.15
CA ASP A 298 14.64 -10.77 -16.05
C ASP A 298 15.42 -11.23 -14.80
N GLY A 299 14.77 -11.93 -13.88
CA GLY A 299 15.33 -12.41 -12.61
C GLY A 299 15.69 -13.90 -12.57
N GLU A 300 15.40 -14.67 -13.63
CA GLU A 300 15.85 -16.05 -13.81
C GLU A 300 17.19 -16.09 -14.58
#